data_8cabdb937f73761af7353e5786618353
#
_entry.id   8cabdb937f73761af7353e5786618353
#
_cell.length_a   1.000
_cell.length_b   1.000
_cell.length_c   1.000
_cell.angle_alpha   90.00
_cell.angle_beta   90.00
_cell.angle_gamma   90.00
#
_symmetry.space_group_name_H-M   'P 1'
#
loop_
_entity.id
_entity.type
_entity.pdbx_description
1 polymer ?
#
loop_
_entity_poly.entity_id
_entity_poly.type
_entity_poly.pdbx_seq_one_letter_code
_entity_poly.pdbx_strand_id
1 'polypeptide(L)'
;MSSKVNLYDIGGEVIKDNDTYLLKDNKTLKNLVLSSTKLKAGQSTRGHSHAGQEEVYYFVSGTGEIELDDKRFPVIGGDVVLIEDGVFHRVHNTSAQLELYFVCVFDGKRNH
;
A
#
# COMPACT_ATOMS: atom_id res chain seq x y z
N MET A 1 24.62 4.72 2.05
CA MET A 1 23.20 4.27 2.03
C MET A 1 22.76 3.96 3.44
N SER A 2 21.57 4.42 3.81
CA SER A 2 21.02 4.12 5.13
C SER A 2 20.26 2.79 5.09
N SER A 3 20.54 1.92 6.07
CA SER A 3 19.81 0.67 6.24
C SER A 3 18.57 0.85 7.14
N LYS A 4 18.27 2.09 7.51
CA LYS A 4 17.15 2.43 8.37
C LYS A 4 16.39 3.61 7.78
N VAL A 5 15.07 3.46 7.69
CA VAL A 5 14.18 4.54 7.27
C VAL A 5 13.10 4.74 8.32
N ASN A 6 12.29 5.77 8.16
CA ASN A 6 11.20 6.04 9.08
C ASN A 6 9.87 5.55 8.49
N LEU A 7 8.98 5.06 9.35
CA LEU A 7 7.68 4.56 8.92
C LEU A 7 6.87 5.63 8.17
N TYR A 8 7.02 6.89 8.54
CA TYR A 8 6.30 8.00 7.91
C TYR A 8 7.04 8.63 6.73
N ASP A 9 8.27 8.19 6.48
CA ASP A 9 9.05 8.61 5.32
C ASP A 9 10.04 7.48 4.98
N ILE A 10 9.59 6.61 4.09
CA ILE A 10 10.37 5.43 3.73
C ILE A 10 11.54 5.73 2.79
N GLY A 11 11.71 6.98 2.37
CA GLY A 11 12.70 7.32 1.34
C GLY A 11 12.27 6.80 -0.03
N GLY A 12 13.25 6.59 -0.88
CA GLY A 12 12.98 6.08 -2.23
C GLY A 12 12.52 7.16 -3.19
N GLU A 13 11.81 6.75 -4.23
CA GLU A 13 11.38 7.65 -5.29
C GLU A 13 9.86 7.71 -5.39
N VAL A 14 9.37 8.86 -5.82
CA VAL A 14 7.94 9.05 -6.09
C VAL A 14 7.61 8.35 -7.40
N ILE A 15 6.69 7.38 -7.34
CA ILE A 15 6.23 6.63 -8.51
C ILE A 15 5.02 7.33 -9.12
N LYS A 16 4.09 7.79 -8.27
CA LYS A 16 2.90 8.54 -8.70
C LYS A 16 2.55 9.59 -7.65
N ASP A 17 2.15 10.76 -8.13
CA ASP A 17 1.64 11.83 -7.28
C ASP A 17 0.50 12.48 -8.06
N ASN A 18 -0.75 12.17 -7.69
CA ASN A 18 -1.92 12.57 -8.44
C ASN A 18 -3.09 12.90 -7.50
N ASP A 19 -4.29 13.03 -8.05
CA ASP A 19 -5.48 13.39 -7.27
C ASP A 19 -5.95 12.24 -6.36
N THR A 20 -5.49 11.05 -6.60
CA THR A 20 -5.88 9.86 -5.82
C THR A 20 -4.91 9.58 -4.69
N TYR A 21 -3.61 9.61 -4.98
CA TYR A 21 -2.62 9.20 -3.98
C TYR A 21 -1.21 9.69 -4.29
N LEU A 22 -0.37 9.63 -3.26
CA LEU A 22 1.08 9.74 -3.38
C LEU A 22 1.69 8.35 -3.12
N LEU A 23 2.32 7.80 -4.12
CA LEU A 23 2.93 6.47 -4.09
C LEU A 23 4.44 6.59 -4.19
N LYS A 24 5.16 6.01 -3.22
CA LYS A 24 6.63 5.97 -3.22
C LYS A 24 7.09 4.52 -3.12
N ASP A 25 8.20 4.22 -3.80
CA ASP A 25 8.87 2.93 -3.70
C ASP A 25 10.31 3.12 -3.26
N ASN A 26 10.71 2.33 -2.26
CA ASN A 26 12.10 2.22 -1.84
C ASN A 26 12.63 0.88 -2.32
N LYS A 27 13.59 0.93 -3.25
CA LYS A 27 14.18 -0.24 -3.91
C LYS A 27 15.63 -0.46 -3.48
N THR A 28 15.95 -0.10 -2.24
CA THR A 28 17.30 -0.29 -1.70
C THR A 28 17.71 -1.76 -1.70
N LEU A 29 16.77 -2.64 -1.37
CA LEU A 29 17.04 -4.07 -1.33
C LEU A 29 16.93 -4.69 -2.71
N LYS A 30 17.61 -5.81 -2.90
CA LYS A 30 17.67 -6.48 -4.20
C LYS A 30 16.32 -7.10 -4.58
N ASN A 31 15.68 -7.77 -3.64
CA ASN A 31 14.47 -8.55 -3.93
C ASN A 31 13.21 -7.90 -3.40
N LEU A 32 13.27 -7.32 -2.21
CA LEU A 32 12.09 -6.76 -1.57
C LEU A 32 11.96 -5.27 -1.88
N VAL A 33 10.74 -4.85 -2.17
CA VAL A 33 10.39 -3.43 -2.35
C VAL A 33 9.57 -3.00 -1.15
N LEU A 34 9.96 -1.89 -0.54
CA LEU A 34 9.16 -1.22 0.48
C LEU A 34 8.42 -0.08 -0.20
N SER A 35 7.10 -0.06 -0.07
CA SER A 35 6.26 0.93 -0.75
C SER A 35 5.41 1.66 0.27
N SER A 36 5.11 2.93 0.01
CA SER A 36 4.17 3.68 0.84
C SER A 36 3.13 4.36 -0.03
N THR A 37 1.91 4.42 0.49
CA THR A 37 0.79 5.09 -0.18
C THR A 37 0.10 6.02 0.80
N LYS A 38 -0.03 7.29 0.40
CA LYS A 38 -0.91 8.24 1.06
C LYS A 38 -2.15 8.38 0.18
N LEU A 39 -3.19 7.63 0.52
CA LEU A 39 -4.44 7.62 -0.24
C LEU A 39 -5.30 8.78 0.24
N LYS A 40 -5.65 9.67 -0.68
CA LYS A 40 -6.39 10.89 -0.34
C LYS A 40 -7.80 10.57 0.12
N ALA A 41 -8.38 11.50 0.88
CA ALA A 41 -9.71 11.35 1.44
C ALA A 41 -10.73 10.97 0.38
N GLY A 42 -11.56 9.96 0.66
CA GLY A 42 -12.62 9.51 -0.23
C GLY A 42 -12.18 8.77 -1.48
N GLN A 43 -10.88 8.58 -1.68
CA GLN A 43 -10.36 7.95 -2.88
C GLN A 43 -10.15 6.45 -2.70
N SER A 44 -10.01 5.76 -3.82
CA SER A 44 -9.76 4.32 -3.85
C SER A 44 -8.61 4.04 -4.82
N THR A 45 -7.83 3.01 -4.53
CA THR A 45 -6.85 2.50 -5.47
C THR A 45 -7.56 1.78 -6.62
N ARG A 46 -6.85 1.56 -7.74
CA ARG A 46 -7.46 0.88 -8.89
C ARG A 46 -7.82 -0.57 -8.61
N GLY A 47 -7.03 -1.22 -7.76
CA GLY A 47 -7.16 -2.65 -7.57
C GLY A 47 -6.44 -3.44 -8.65
N HIS A 48 -5.82 -4.53 -8.24
CA HIS A 48 -5.10 -5.41 -9.15
C HIS A 48 -4.83 -6.74 -8.48
N SER A 49 -4.40 -7.70 -9.29
CA SER A 49 -3.88 -8.97 -8.81
C SER A 49 -2.56 -9.26 -9.53
N HIS A 50 -1.65 -9.93 -8.82
CA HIS A 50 -0.33 -10.27 -9.34
C HIS A 50 -0.08 -11.75 -9.15
N ALA A 51 -0.04 -12.51 -10.23
CA ALA A 51 0.39 -13.91 -10.18
C ALA A 51 1.88 -13.97 -9.83
N GLY A 52 2.23 -14.83 -8.89
CA GLY A 52 3.61 -15.02 -8.47
C GLY A 52 4.11 -14.01 -7.43
N GLN A 53 3.22 -13.21 -6.85
CA GLN A 53 3.63 -12.20 -5.89
C GLN A 53 2.68 -12.15 -4.70
N GLU A 54 3.27 -12.26 -3.51
CA GLU A 54 2.58 -12.03 -2.24
C GLU A 54 2.90 -10.62 -1.76
N GLU A 55 2.02 -10.04 -0.95
CA GLU A 55 2.24 -8.72 -0.37
C GLU A 55 1.79 -8.68 1.08
N VAL A 56 2.46 -7.81 1.85
CA VAL A 56 2.04 -7.47 3.21
C VAL A 56 1.69 -5.99 3.22
N TYR A 57 0.48 -5.66 3.66
CA TYR A 57 0.05 -4.29 3.86
C TYR A 57 -0.02 -3.99 5.34
N TYR A 58 0.65 -2.91 5.75
CA TYR A 58 0.55 -2.40 7.11
C TYR A 58 -0.12 -1.02 7.06
N PHE A 59 -1.32 -0.93 7.64
CA PHE A 59 -2.05 0.33 7.73
C PHE A 59 -1.52 1.12 8.93
N VAL A 60 -0.98 2.31 8.67
CA VAL A 60 -0.30 3.11 9.67
C VAL A 60 -1.26 4.07 10.36
N SER A 61 -2.07 4.79 9.58
CA SER A 61 -3.01 5.77 10.11
C SER A 61 -4.18 5.97 9.16
N GLY A 62 -5.29 6.36 9.73
CA GLY A 62 -6.52 6.59 8.98
C GLY A 62 -7.48 5.42 9.10
N THR A 63 -8.57 5.50 8.34
CA THR A 63 -9.63 4.48 8.29
C THR A 63 -9.97 4.16 6.85
N GLY A 64 -10.25 2.90 6.58
CA GLY A 64 -10.61 2.49 5.25
C GLY A 64 -11.22 1.12 5.20
N GLU A 65 -11.28 0.58 3.99
CA GLU A 65 -11.68 -0.79 3.72
C GLU A 65 -10.74 -1.38 2.69
N ILE A 66 -10.53 -2.69 2.77
CA ILE A 66 -9.78 -3.41 1.75
C ILE A 66 -10.65 -4.52 1.16
N GLU A 67 -10.55 -4.68 -0.15
CA GLU A 67 -11.13 -5.82 -0.87
C GLU A 67 -10.05 -6.85 -1.12
N LEU A 68 -10.34 -8.12 -0.82
CA LEU A 68 -9.51 -9.27 -1.17
C LEU A 68 -10.41 -10.27 -1.88
N ASP A 69 -10.32 -10.34 -3.19
CA ASP A 69 -11.21 -11.12 -4.05
C ASP A 69 -12.68 -10.75 -3.78
N ASP A 70 -13.48 -11.67 -3.25
CA ASP A 70 -14.90 -11.46 -2.97
C ASP A 70 -15.16 -10.96 -1.54
N LYS A 71 -14.11 -10.73 -0.76
CA LYS A 71 -14.23 -10.24 0.62
C LYS A 71 -13.96 -8.75 0.68
N ARG A 72 -14.62 -8.08 1.61
CA ARG A 72 -14.38 -6.68 1.90
C ARG A 72 -14.54 -6.44 3.39
N PHE A 73 -13.57 -5.80 4.02
CA PHE A 73 -13.62 -5.57 5.46
C PHE A 73 -12.89 -4.28 5.83
N PRO A 74 -13.24 -3.70 7.01
CA PRO A 74 -12.63 -2.45 7.44
C PRO A 74 -11.19 -2.63 7.90
N VAL A 75 -10.39 -1.56 7.77
CA VAL A 75 -9.03 -1.47 8.28
C VAL A 75 -8.84 -0.14 8.96
N ILE A 76 -7.99 -0.13 10.00
CA ILE A 76 -7.59 1.08 10.71
C ILE A 76 -6.08 1.02 10.97
N GLY A 77 -5.52 2.12 11.44
CA GLY A 77 -4.11 2.15 11.81
C GLY A 77 -3.75 1.03 12.78
N GLY A 78 -2.68 0.33 12.49
CA GLY A 78 -2.21 -0.84 13.24
C GLY A 78 -2.59 -2.18 12.62
N ASP A 79 -3.52 -2.21 11.67
CA ASP A 79 -3.89 -3.45 11.01
C ASP A 79 -2.83 -3.88 10.00
N VAL A 80 -2.59 -5.18 9.95
CA VAL A 80 -1.72 -5.81 8.95
C VAL A 80 -2.57 -6.77 8.12
N VAL A 81 -2.50 -6.65 6.81
CA VAL A 81 -3.25 -7.51 5.89
C VAL A 81 -2.27 -8.31 5.06
N LEU A 82 -2.49 -9.62 5.03
CA LEU A 82 -1.64 -10.56 4.29
C LEU A 82 -2.36 -10.90 2.98
N ILE A 83 -1.70 -10.60 1.87
CA ILE A 83 -2.28 -10.77 0.53
C ILE A 83 -1.56 -11.93 -0.15
N GLU A 84 -2.29 -13.02 -0.32
CA GLU A 84 -1.77 -14.22 -0.95
C GLU A 84 -1.56 -14.01 -2.45
N ASP A 85 -0.71 -14.86 -3.01
CA ASP A 85 -0.40 -14.86 -4.44
C ASP A 85 -1.67 -14.86 -5.28
N GLY A 86 -1.74 -13.92 -6.20
CA GLY A 86 -2.82 -13.84 -7.18
C GLY A 86 -4.12 -13.26 -6.69
N VAL A 87 -4.24 -12.90 -5.42
CA VAL A 87 -5.47 -12.34 -4.87
C VAL A 87 -5.67 -10.91 -5.36
N PHE A 88 -6.85 -10.63 -5.91
CA PHE A 88 -7.23 -9.27 -6.25
C PHE A 88 -7.35 -8.44 -4.97
N HIS A 89 -6.76 -7.26 -4.96
CA HIS A 89 -6.85 -6.36 -3.81
C HIS A 89 -7.06 -4.91 -4.24
N ARG A 90 -7.85 -4.20 -3.45
CA ARG A 90 -8.18 -2.80 -3.66
C ARG A 90 -8.43 -2.13 -2.32
N VAL A 91 -7.91 -0.93 -2.14
CA VAL A 91 -8.05 -0.18 -0.89
C VAL A 91 -8.94 1.03 -1.12
N HIS A 92 -9.85 1.27 -0.16
CA HIS A 92 -10.74 2.42 -0.15
C HIS A 92 -10.49 3.25 1.09
N ASN A 93 -10.29 4.55 0.91
CA ASN A 93 -10.26 5.48 2.03
C ASN A 93 -11.71 5.92 2.32
N THR A 94 -12.22 5.52 3.47
CA THR A 94 -13.61 5.81 3.86
C THR A 94 -13.78 7.14 4.60
N SER A 95 -12.68 7.85 4.88
CA SER A 95 -12.75 9.17 5.48
C SER A 95 -12.98 10.24 4.41
N ALA A 96 -13.84 11.21 4.72
CA ALA A 96 -14.07 12.35 3.86
C ALA A 96 -13.02 13.46 4.06
N GLN A 97 -12.13 13.33 5.04
CA GLN A 97 -11.25 14.42 5.48
C GLN A 97 -9.78 14.05 5.62
N LEU A 98 -9.48 12.81 6.00
CA LEU A 98 -8.14 12.39 6.36
C LEU A 98 -7.56 11.41 5.34
N GLU A 99 -6.26 11.47 5.15
CA GLU A 99 -5.52 10.49 4.36
C GLU A 99 -5.55 9.12 5.03
N LEU A 100 -5.52 8.07 4.22
CA LEU A 100 -5.24 6.72 4.69
C LEU A 100 -3.80 6.40 4.30
N TYR A 101 -2.93 6.22 5.29
CA TYR A 101 -1.51 5.95 5.05
C TYR A 101 -1.20 4.50 5.34
N PHE A 102 -0.64 3.82 4.35
CA PHE A 102 -0.22 2.43 4.52
C PHE A 102 1.10 2.18 3.81
N VAL A 103 1.84 1.21 4.34
CA VAL A 103 3.07 0.74 3.73
C VAL A 103 2.89 -0.72 3.33
N CYS A 104 3.60 -1.14 2.32
CA CYS A 104 3.55 -2.53 1.90
C CYS A 104 4.93 -3.04 1.52
N VAL A 105 5.10 -4.34 1.62
CA VAL A 105 6.32 -5.04 1.25
C VAL A 105 5.93 -6.12 0.26
N PHE A 106 6.64 -6.18 -0.84
CA PHE A 106 6.46 -7.24 -1.83
C PHE A 106 7.80 -7.65 -2.43
N ASP A 107 7.85 -8.88 -2.89
CA ASP A 107 9.03 -9.44 -3.53
C ASP A 107 8.97 -9.17 -5.03
N GLY A 108 10.11 -8.78 -5.60
CA GLY A 108 10.20 -8.57 -7.04
C GLY A 108 9.85 -7.16 -7.47
N LYS A 109 9.61 -7.00 -8.76
CA LYS A 109 9.36 -5.70 -9.36
C LYS A 109 7.87 -5.37 -9.34
N ARG A 110 7.59 -4.08 -9.27
CA ARG A 110 6.22 -3.60 -9.44
C ARG A 110 5.76 -3.91 -10.86
N ASN A 111 4.63 -4.60 -10.98
CA ASN A 111 4.16 -5.23 -12.21
C ASN A 111 2.86 -4.60 -12.73
N HIS A 112 2.80 -3.27 -12.75
CA HIS A 112 1.56 -2.64 -13.21
C HIS A 112 1.75 -1.20 -13.66
#